data_6776b9e7be9a508e6e2269b273dde355
#
_entry.id   6776b9e7be9a508e6e2269b273dde355
#
_cell.length_a   1.000
_cell.length_b   1.000
_cell.length_c   1.000
_cell.angle_alpha   90.00
_cell.angle_beta   90.00
_cell.angle_gamma   90.00
#
_symmetry.space_group_name_H-M   'P 1'
#
loop_
_entity.id
_entity.type
_entity.pdbx_description
1 polymer ?
#
loop_
_entity_poly.entity_id
_entity_poly.type
_entity_poly.pdbx_seq_one_letter_code
_entity_poly.pdbx_strand_id
1 'polypeptide(L)'
;MFIHIDLDCYFVSAQRTLDKSLHNIPVAVGGKSNVDIFSHTRVKRTMATNRASFSSKILDSEDENSSNDYFVDENNKIRGIITSASYEARAFGVKTAMSVNEALKLCPNLKMIPPNYNLYDELSSKLKELLELEIPLIEQFSIDEFFGDLSGYIK
;
A
#
# COMPACT_ATOMS: atom_id res chain seq x y z
N MET A 1 -6.50 25.22 14.66
CA MET A 1 -7.29 24.45 13.68
C MET A 1 -6.43 23.28 13.23
N PHE A 2 -7.02 22.07 13.22
CA PHE A 2 -6.29 20.87 12.79
C PHE A 2 -6.73 20.45 11.38
N ILE A 3 -5.80 19.95 10.61
CA ILE A 3 -6.04 19.32 9.31
C ILE A 3 -5.67 17.83 9.39
N HIS A 4 -6.48 16.99 8.77
CA HIS A 4 -6.21 15.58 8.56
C HIS A 4 -6.11 15.33 7.06
N ILE A 5 -5.03 14.71 6.63
CA ILE A 5 -4.74 14.38 5.23
C ILE A 5 -4.63 12.86 5.15
N ASP A 6 -5.46 12.25 4.31
CA ASP A 6 -5.45 10.82 4.00
C ASP A 6 -5.37 10.64 2.48
N LEU A 7 -4.47 9.77 2.00
CA LEU A 7 -4.23 9.57 0.58
C LEU A 7 -5.09 8.42 0.04
N ASP A 8 -6.12 8.77 -0.71
CA ASP A 8 -7.02 7.81 -1.33
C ASP A 8 -6.32 6.80 -2.23
N CYS A 9 -6.61 5.51 -2.01
CA CYS A 9 -6.07 4.41 -2.81
C CYS A 9 -4.55 4.46 -2.95
N TYR A 10 -3.83 4.87 -1.90
CA TYR A 10 -2.43 5.28 -1.93
C TYR A 10 -1.55 4.31 -2.74
N PHE A 11 -1.54 3.00 -2.42
CA PHE A 11 -0.65 2.05 -3.09
C PHE A 11 -0.95 1.92 -4.59
N VAL A 12 -2.21 1.94 -4.99
CA VAL A 12 -2.56 1.95 -6.42
C VAL A 12 -2.14 3.27 -7.08
N SER A 13 -2.37 4.40 -6.41
CA SER A 13 -1.97 5.72 -6.91
C SER A 13 -0.45 5.82 -7.08
N ALA A 14 0.32 5.29 -6.14
CA ALA A 14 1.78 5.20 -6.24
C ALA A 14 2.22 4.35 -7.44
N GLN A 15 1.62 3.17 -7.67
CA GLN A 15 1.93 2.33 -8.84
C GLN A 15 1.61 3.06 -10.16
N ARG A 16 0.55 3.86 -10.21
CA ARG A 16 0.18 4.67 -11.38
C ARG A 16 1.21 5.75 -11.72
N THR A 17 2.08 6.15 -10.78
CA THR A 17 3.19 7.06 -11.08
C THR A 17 4.26 6.39 -11.95
N LEU A 18 4.46 5.09 -11.80
CA LEU A 18 5.41 4.30 -12.59
C LEU A 18 4.82 3.80 -13.90
N ASP A 19 3.57 3.33 -13.87
CA ASP A 19 2.88 2.75 -15.04
C ASP A 19 1.56 3.45 -15.33
N LYS A 20 1.59 4.33 -16.31
CA LYS A 20 0.41 5.10 -16.75
C LYS A 20 -0.68 4.22 -17.37
N SER A 21 -0.38 3.00 -17.81
CA SER A 21 -1.38 2.07 -18.35
C SER A 21 -2.39 1.60 -17.31
N LEU A 22 -2.09 1.80 -16.02
CA LEU A 22 -2.97 1.47 -14.89
C LEU A 22 -4.08 2.49 -14.65
N HIS A 23 -4.09 3.62 -15.38
CA HIS A 23 -5.15 4.61 -15.24
C HIS A 23 -6.44 4.14 -15.89
N ASN A 24 -7.57 4.48 -15.29
CA ASN A 24 -8.92 4.20 -15.79
C ASN A 24 -9.27 2.72 -15.97
N ILE A 25 -8.52 1.83 -15.33
CA ILE A 25 -8.81 0.40 -15.29
C ILE A 25 -8.94 -0.08 -13.84
N PRO A 26 -9.68 -1.17 -13.58
CA PRO A 26 -9.73 -1.77 -12.25
C PRO A 26 -8.35 -2.34 -11.88
N VAL A 27 -7.76 -1.78 -10.82
CA VAL A 27 -6.45 -2.20 -10.30
C VAL A 27 -6.56 -2.43 -8.80
N ALA A 28 -5.88 -3.43 -8.31
CA ALA A 28 -5.67 -3.59 -6.86
C ALA A 28 -4.23 -4.02 -6.57
N VAL A 29 -3.73 -3.52 -5.45
CA VAL A 29 -2.48 -3.99 -4.85
C VAL A 29 -2.84 -5.02 -3.80
N GLY A 30 -2.15 -6.16 -3.81
CA GLY A 30 -2.37 -7.22 -2.84
C GLY A 30 -1.07 -7.80 -2.30
N GLY A 31 -1.10 -8.20 -1.03
CA GLY A 31 0.00 -8.89 -0.38
C GLY A 31 -0.23 -10.41 -0.34
N LYS A 32 0.81 -11.20 -0.62
CA LYS A 32 0.81 -12.62 -0.31
C LYS A 32 0.97 -12.76 1.20
N SER A 33 0.08 -13.50 1.85
CA SER A 33 0.28 -13.83 3.26
C SER A 33 1.46 -14.81 3.31
N ASN A 34 2.63 -14.34 3.72
CA ASN A 34 3.77 -15.21 3.94
C ASN A 34 3.42 -16.19 5.05
N VAL A 35 3.31 -17.46 4.69
CA VAL A 35 3.19 -18.56 5.66
C VAL A 35 4.42 -18.58 6.60
N ASP A 36 5.55 -18.02 6.15
CA ASP A 36 6.80 -17.88 6.89
C ASP A 36 6.77 -16.89 8.07
N ILE A 37 5.69 -16.10 8.25
CA ILE A 37 5.51 -15.28 9.47
C ILE A 37 5.48 -16.20 10.72
N PHE A 38 5.14 -17.47 10.57
CA PHE A 38 5.08 -18.46 11.65
C PHE A 38 6.25 -19.46 11.63
N SER A 39 7.10 -19.46 10.60
CA SER A 39 8.33 -20.23 10.62
C SER A 39 9.35 -19.52 11.52
N HIS A 40 9.89 -20.26 12.48
CA HIS A 40 10.77 -19.77 13.56
C HIS A 40 12.17 -19.27 13.08
N THR A 41 12.28 -18.67 11.91
CA THR A 41 13.55 -18.11 11.48
C THR A 41 13.71 -16.72 12.13
N ARG A 42 14.65 -16.64 13.06
CA ARG A 42 15.10 -15.41 13.73
C ARG A 42 15.50 -14.36 12.71
N VAL A 43 14.56 -13.50 12.31
CA VAL A 43 14.89 -12.28 11.58
C VAL A 43 15.64 -11.37 12.54
N LYS A 44 16.88 -11.00 12.20
CA LYS A 44 17.65 -9.99 12.92
C LYS A 44 16.81 -8.70 12.94
N ARG A 45 16.37 -8.32 14.14
CA ARG A 45 15.77 -7.01 14.39
C ARG A 45 16.81 -5.93 14.11
N THR A 46 16.79 -5.36 12.94
CA THR A 46 17.36 -4.03 12.76
C THR A 46 16.33 -3.07 13.36
N MET A 47 16.71 -2.34 14.40
CA MET A 47 15.89 -1.29 15.00
C MET A 47 15.75 -0.18 13.97
N ALA A 48 14.73 -0.25 13.13
CA ALA A 48 14.29 0.88 12.34
C ALA A 48 13.41 1.76 13.22
N THR A 49 13.81 3.00 13.28
CA THR A 49 13.11 4.18 13.83
C THR A 49 11.58 4.05 13.83
N ASN A 50 10.96 4.61 14.87
CA ASN A 50 9.54 4.76 15.23
C ASN A 50 8.53 5.06 14.10
N ARG A 51 8.52 4.28 13.04
CA ARG A 51 7.47 4.29 12.02
C ARG A 51 6.60 3.05 12.22
N ALA A 52 5.30 3.27 12.23
CA ALA A 52 4.26 2.28 12.56
C ALA A 52 4.62 0.83 12.20
N SER A 53 4.49 -0.06 13.16
CA SER A 53 4.95 -1.46 13.19
C SER A 53 4.48 -2.37 12.05
N PHE A 54 3.71 -1.88 11.09
CA PHE A 54 3.13 -2.68 10.02
C PHE A 54 4.04 -2.83 8.79
N SER A 55 4.90 -1.83 8.52
CA SER A 55 5.75 -1.81 7.31
C SER A 55 6.99 -2.71 7.39
N SER A 56 7.55 -2.95 8.56
CA SER A 56 8.91 -3.47 8.67
C SER A 56 9.09 -4.98 8.50
N LYS A 57 8.00 -5.75 8.38
CA LYS A 57 8.06 -7.22 8.26
C LYS A 57 7.81 -7.79 6.87
N ILE A 58 7.43 -6.94 5.91
CA ILE A 58 7.01 -7.37 4.56
C ILE A 58 8.06 -7.04 3.49
N LEU A 59 9.16 -6.36 3.88
CA LEU A 59 10.07 -5.68 2.95
C LEU A 59 11.14 -6.53 2.28
N ASP A 60 11.22 -7.83 2.49
CA ASP A 60 12.34 -8.65 2.02
C ASP A 60 11.99 -9.66 0.90
N SER A 61 11.15 -9.31 -0.04
CA SER A 61 11.01 -10.13 -1.26
C SER A 61 11.15 -9.27 -2.51
N GLU A 62 12.40 -9.10 -2.96
CA GLU A 62 12.74 -8.74 -4.33
C GLU A 62 12.48 -9.95 -5.25
N ASP A 63 11.22 -10.26 -5.53
CA ASP A 63 10.86 -11.22 -6.57
C ASP A 63 10.31 -10.48 -7.78
N GLU A 64 11.19 -10.29 -8.77
CA GLU A 64 10.85 -9.82 -10.14
C GLU A 64 10.02 -10.84 -10.94
N ASN A 65 9.19 -11.65 -10.30
CA ASN A 65 8.33 -12.59 -11.00
C ASN A 65 7.08 -11.88 -11.57
N SER A 66 6.67 -12.32 -12.75
CA SER A 66 5.49 -11.77 -13.43
C SER A 66 4.31 -11.66 -12.45
N SER A 67 3.59 -10.54 -12.51
CA SER A 67 2.55 -10.17 -11.54
C SER A 67 1.46 -11.25 -11.32
N ASN A 68 1.29 -12.19 -12.23
CA ASN A 68 0.33 -13.28 -12.10
C ASN A 68 0.84 -14.44 -11.23
N ASP A 69 2.14 -14.75 -11.29
CA ASP A 69 2.73 -15.85 -10.53
C ASP A 69 2.85 -15.50 -9.03
N TYR A 70 2.96 -14.20 -8.72
CA TYR A 70 3.05 -13.73 -7.34
C TYR A 70 1.85 -14.17 -6.48
N PHE A 71 0.65 -14.26 -7.04
CA PHE A 71 -0.57 -14.59 -6.30
C PHE A 71 -0.95 -16.07 -6.35
N VAL A 72 -0.18 -16.91 -7.03
CA VAL A 72 -0.44 -18.35 -7.18
C VAL A 72 0.49 -19.13 -6.25
N ASP A 73 -0.07 -20.09 -5.50
CA ASP A 73 0.72 -20.98 -4.66
C ASP A 73 1.18 -22.25 -5.43
N GLU A 74 2.01 -23.07 -4.79
CA GLU A 74 2.53 -24.32 -5.36
C GLU A 74 1.43 -25.33 -5.78
N ASN A 75 0.22 -25.17 -5.24
CA ASN A 75 -0.96 -25.96 -5.57
C ASN A 75 -1.85 -25.31 -6.63
N ASN A 76 -1.32 -24.30 -7.32
CA ASN A 76 -2.04 -23.52 -8.34
C ASN A 76 -3.30 -22.80 -7.80
N LYS A 77 -3.31 -22.43 -6.51
CA LYS A 77 -4.41 -21.70 -5.87
C LYS A 77 -4.05 -20.23 -5.70
N ILE A 78 -5.02 -19.38 -6.02
CA ILE A 78 -4.88 -17.93 -5.84
C ILE A 78 -4.90 -17.61 -4.34
N ARG A 79 -3.87 -16.92 -3.88
CA ARG A 79 -3.66 -16.49 -2.49
C ARG A 79 -3.42 -14.99 -2.43
N GLY A 80 -3.60 -14.42 -1.24
CA GLY A 80 -3.34 -13.02 -0.96
C GLY A 80 -4.58 -12.25 -0.53
N ILE A 81 -4.33 -11.04 -0.03
CA ILE A 81 -5.34 -10.12 0.48
C ILE A 81 -5.14 -8.77 -0.20
N ILE A 82 -6.23 -8.13 -0.59
CA ILE A 82 -6.23 -6.77 -1.14
C ILE A 82 -5.80 -5.78 -0.04
N THR A 83 -4.75 -5.02 -0.32
CA THR A 83 -4.28 -3.95 0.58
C THR A 83 -4.77 -2.59 0.13
N SER A 84 -4.90 -2.36 -1.19
CA SER A 84 -5.47 -1.14 -1.75
C SER A 84 -6.17 -1.47 -3.07
N ALA A 85 -7.30 -0.79 -3.35
CA ALA A 85 -8.06 -0.98 -4.57
C ALA A 85 -8.44 0.37 -5.19
N SER A 86 -8.29 0.48 -6.52
CA SER A 86 -8.69 1.67 -7.27
C SER A 86 -10.20 1.93 -7.18
N TYR A 87 -10.62 3.14 -7.47
CA TYR A 87 -12.05 3.47 -7.53
C TYR A 87 -12.80 2.65 -8.57
N GLU A 88 -12.16 2.36 -9.70
CA GLU A 88 -12.71 1.50 -10.75
C GLU A 88 -12.93 0.07 -10.21
N ALA A 89 -12.00 -0.47 -9.43
CA ALA A 89 -12.17 -1.78 -8.79
C ALA A 89 -13.24 -1.75 -7.68
N ARG A 90 -13.27 -0.68 -6.88
CA ARG A 90 -14.29 -0.48 -5.83
C ARG A 90 -15.71 -0.40 -6.41
N ALA A 91 -15.89 0.11 -7.62
CA ALA A 91 -17.18 0.13 -8.31
C ALA A 91 -17.75 -1.28 -8.59
N PHE A 92 -16.88 -2.30 -8.69
CA PHE A 92 -17.28 -3.72 -8.78
C PHE A 92 -17.45 -4.39 -7.40
N GLY A 93 -17.27 -3.64 -6.31
CA GLY A 93 -17.41 -4.15 -4.95
C GLY A 93 -16.11 -4.70 -4.35
N VAL A 94 -14.96 -4.52 -5.02
CA VAL A 94 -13.65 -4.89 -4.45
C VAL A 94 -13.32 -3.98 -3.26
N LYS A 95 -12.89 -4.58 -2.14
CA LYS A 95 -12.60 -3.86 -0.89
C LYS A 95 -11.24 -4.27 -0.33
N THR A 96 -10.63 -3.38 0.45
CA THR A 96 -9.48 -3.70 1.30
C THR A 96 -9.79 -4.86 2.24
N ALA A 97 -8.81 -5.68 2.54
CA ALA A 97 -8.89 -6.92 3.32
C ALA A 97 -9.67 -8.08 2.65
N MET A 98 -10.24 -7.88 1.45
CA MET A 98 -10.84 -8.95 0.67
C MET A 98 -9.78 -9.91 0.14
N SER A 99 -10.09 -11.22 0.03
CA SER A 99 -9.17 -12.16 -0.62
C SER A 99 -9.05 -11.87 -2.12
N VAL A 100 -7.85 -12.09 -2.68
CA VAL A 100 -7.63 -11.91 -4.13
C VAL A 100 -8.59 -12.77 -4.95
N ASN A 101 -8.84 -14.01 -4.51
CA ASN A 101 -9.78 -14.91 -5.21
C ASN A 101 -11.21 -14.37 -5.24
N GLU A 102 -11.67 -13.77 -4.14
CA GLU A 102 -13.00 -13.14 -4.07
C GLU A 102 -13.05 -11.88 -4.94
N ALA A 103 -12.03 -11.04 -4.88
CA ALA A 103 -11.93 -9.84 -5.69
C ALA A 103 -11.98 -10.14 -7.20
N LEU A 104 -11.27 -11.18 -7.67
CA LEU A 104 -11.30 -11.62 -9.06
C LEU A 104 -12.66 -12.18 -9.50
N LYS A 105 -13.46 -12.75 -8.57
CA LYS A 105 -14.84 -13.15 -8.88
C LYS A 105 -15.76 -11.96 -9.08
N LEU A 106 -15.57 -10.88 -8.30
CA LEU A 106 -16.36 -9.65 -8.42
C LEU A 106 -15.94 -8.83 -9.65
N CYS A 107 -14.65 -8.78 -9.93
CA CYS A 107 -14.08 -8.02 -11.03
C CYS A 107 -13.12 -8.93 -11.85
N PRO A 108 -13.61 -9.69 -12.84
CA PRO A 108 -12.78 -10.61 -13.63
C PRO A 108 -11.63 -9.93 -14.37
N ASN A 109 -11.78 -8.65 -14.71
CA ASN A 109 -10.77 -7.85 -15.40
C ASN A 109 -9.86 -7.08 -14.41
N LEU A 110 -9.89 -7.41 -13.12
CA LEU A 110 -9.06 -6.78 -12.12
C LEU A 110 -7.58 -7.05 -12.37
N LYS A 111 -6.80 -5.99 -12.57
CA LYS A 111 -5.34 -6.10 -12.65
C LYS A 111 -4.77 -6.12 -11.23
N MET A 112 -4.18 -7.25 -10.86
CA MET A 112 -3.50 -7.42 -9.59
C MET A 112 -2.04 -7.05 -9.70
N ILE A 113 -1.53 -6.30 -8.71
CA ILE A 113 -0.15 -5.84 -8.65
C ILE A 113 0.44 -6.23 -7.28
N PRO A 114 1.65 -6.81 -7.23
CA PRO A 114 2.38 -7.00 -5.98
C PRO A 114 2.75 -5.64 -5.37
N PRO A 115 2.89 -5.55 -4.04
CA PRO A 115 3.24 -4.30 -3.38
C PRO A 115 4.70 -3.91 -3.68
N ASN A 116 4.94 -2.61 -3.82
CA ASN A 116 6.28 -2.01 -3.91
C ASN A 116 6.47 -1.04 -2.74
N TYR A 117 6.85 -1.56 -1.58
CA TYR A 117 6.96 -0.76 -0.37
C TYR A 117 8.05 0.30 -0.44
N ASN A 118 9.16 0.06 -1.17
CA ASN A 118 10.20 1.05 -1.36
C ASN A 118 9.67 2.30 -2.06
N LEU A 119 8.86 2.11 -3.12
CA LEU A 119 8.19 3.22 -3.80
C LEU A 119 7.24 3.98 -2.87
N TYR A 120 6.47 3.24 -2.06
CA TYR A 120 5.49 3.86 -1.16
C TYR A 120 6.18 4.68 -0.08
N ASP A 121 7.24 4.16 0.54
CA ASP A 121 8.04 4.89 1.53
C ASP A 121 8.70 6.13 0.93
N GLU A 122 9.23 6.04 -0.30
CA GLU A 122 9.85 7.17 -0.98
C GLU A 122 8.83 8.29 -1.24
N LEU A 123 7.67 7.96 -1.83
CA LEU A 123 6.64 8.94 -2.13
C LEU A 123 6.03 9.56 -0.88
N SER A 124 5.80 8.76 0.16
CA SER A 124 5.31 9.22 1.45
C SER A 124 6.30 10.19 2.12
N SER A 125 7.60 9.87 2.08
CA SER A 125 8.64 10.73 2.63
C SER A 125 8.73 12.06 1.91
N LYS A 126 8.69 12.05 0.57
CA LYS A 126 8.66 13.27 -0.24
C LYS A 126 7.43 14.14 0.05
N LEU A 127 6.25 13.51 0.20
CA LEU A 127 5.05 14.24 0.57
C LEU A 127 5.20 14.87 1.95
N LYS A 128 5.73 14.15 2.91
CA LYS A 128 5.99 14.68 4.26
C LYS A 128 6.88 15.91 4.22
N GLU A 129 8.00 15.84 3.48
CA GLU A 129 8.92 16.98 3.31
C GLU A 129 8.21 18.20 2.72
N LEU A 130 7.34 18.00 1.72
CA LEU A 130 6.54 19.10 1.14
C LEU A 130 5.55 19.67 2.15
N LEU A 131 4.86 18.83 2.91
CA LEU A 131 3.90 19.26 3.92
C LEU A 131 4.58 20.03 5.06
N GLU A 132 5.79 19.63 5.47
CA GLU A 132 6.58 20.33 6.50
C GLU A 132 6.98 21.77 6.09
N LEU A 133 7.08 22.05 4.79
CA LEU A 133 7.33 23.41 4.29
C LEU A 133 6.12 24.32 4.46
N GLU A 134 4.91 23.78 4.38
CA GLU A 134 3.67 24.54 4.41
C GLU A 134 2.98 24.49 5.78
N ILE A 135 3.17 23.41 6.54
CA ILE A 135 2.52 23.17 7.83
C ILE A 135 3.61 22.92 8.89
N PRO A 136 3.91 23.91 9.76
CA PRO A 136 5.04 23.84 10.69
C PRO A 136 4.96 22.70 11.70
N LEU A 137 3.74 22.32 12.09
CA LEU A 137 3.51 21.22 13.02
C LEU A 137 2.71 20.15 12.28
N ILE A 138 3.42 19.21 11.66
CA ILE A 138 2.81 18.06 10.99
C ILE A 138 3.33 16.76 11.61
N GLU A 139 2.43 15.85 11.87
CA GLU A 139 2.71 14.51 12.37
C GLU A 139 2.26 13.47 11.34
N GLN A 140 3.16 12.56 10.99
CA GLN A 140 2.84 11.43 10.15
C GLN A 140 2.38 10.26 11.01
N PHE A 141 1.11 9.88 10.86
CA PHE A 141 0.50 8.78 11.62
C PHE A 141 0.71 7.42 10.93
N SER A 142 0.57 7.39 9.60
CA SER A 142 0.85 6.20 8.78
C SER A 142 1.56 6.58 7.48
N ILE A 143 1.76 5.63 6.59
CA ILE A 143 2.42 5.86 5.30
C ILE A 143 1.63 6.82 4.39
N ASP A 144 0.34 6.93 4.60
CA ASP A 144 -0.63 7.69 3.79
C ASP A 144 -1.45 8.70 4.59
N GLU A 145 -1.18 8.85 5.91
CA GLU A 145 -2.01 9.65 6.80
C GLU A 145 -1.18 10.65 7.61
N PHE A 146 -1.60 11.92 7.60
CA PHE A 146 -0.90 13.02 8.24
C PHE A 146 -1.88 13.91 9.00
N PHE A 147 -1.44 14.42 10.15
CA PHE A 147 -2.15 15.41 10.94
C PHE A 147 -1.32 16.68 11.05
N GLY A 148 -1.93 17.83 10.79
CA GLY A 148 -1.27 19.12 10.87
C GLY A 148 -2.00 20.10 11.78
N ASP A 149 -1.25 20.93 12.51
CA ASP A 149 -1.80 22.05 13.26
C ASP A 149 -1.60 23.36 12.50
N LEU A 150 -2.71 23.97 12.09
CA LEU A 150 -2.76 25.26 11.39
C LEU A 150 -2.99 26.43 12.37
N SER A 151 -2.80 26.23 13.67
CA SER A 151 -2.93 27.31 14.64
C SER A 151 -1.91 28.43 14.36
N GLY A 152 -2.43 29.64 14.11
CA GLY A 152 -1.61 30.80 13.74
C GLY A 152 -1.52 31.10 12.22
N TYR A 153 -1.95 30.19 11.35
CA TYR A 153 -2.01 30.42 9.91
C TYR A 153 -3.27 31.12 9.46
N ILE A 154 -4.37 30.89 10.16
CA ILE A 154 -5.67 31.50 9.84
C ILE A 154 -5.99 32.49 10.94
N LYS A 155 -5.98 33.77 10.59
CA LYS A 155 -6.47 34.86 11.44
C LYS A 155 -7.95 35.04 11.26
#